data_80bdfb6e3f1ed4ce06d4b00eee6e964f
#
_entry.id   80bdfb6e3f1ed4ce06d4b00eee6e964f
#
_cell.length_a   1.000
_cell.length_b   1.000
_cell.length_c   1.000
_cell.angle_alpha   90.00
_cell.angle_beta   90.00
_cell.angle_gamma   90.00
#
_symmetry.space_group_name_H-M   'P 1'
#
loop_
_entity.id
_entity.type
_entity.pdbx_description
1 polymer ?
#
loop_
_entity_poly.entity_id
_entity_poly.type
_entity_poly.pdbx_seq_one_letter_code
_entity_poly.pdbx_strand_id
1 'polypeptide(L)'
;ELAAREDDPAVKALLEALSAKIYTQIYTSDRWTYDRRETVANPGDDYRLWSSRQFLDKVMSLTQSSLAAADELRKLPLKDYVGIVEVSDRDLRFYPTLFDFIAVSGINNLDVFASGKGMRVLNSKLMENPCDPTLRPGPTCRPLGMILGIYSALIDAHKDQTAPRFVEEIAVREFVNRYMFSANRPEPRGFGVRASSKVPSAFTREMLRLYDLNRDEELAGLFLDKAADGFTAGEDAKTVYPLLVEYRKHYPAGILVNDITNAINRLGMPSASFDMPSQVSPDKLVPLTVNSVNGRSVKLEMFDVTARGGIEADDNWVRGTNLGKAIETKTLEFDRELPFSASAKTEITFPGYGMYVIRMSVDGKYDSGSLRVVRCSDLSLSTLTVGESSSAWVVDAISGKPVKDAEIYFRPWSRRNQAAPFEGKTDADGEKALAIKEYGLLSVTKGSDRYAPGVSASTPYETGDGKHLNIELFTSLGLYRPGDEVEFALVAYTSSAANRVIAAGRRVG
;
A
#
# COMPACT_ATOMS: atom_id res chain seq x y z
N GLU A 1 -16.65 -34.85 20.34
CA GLU A 1 -16.98 -36.11 21.05
C GLU A 1 -15.78 -36.62 21.87
N LEU A 2 -14.53 -36.65 21.30
CA LEU A 2 -13.32 -37.11 22.03
C LEU A 2 -13.09 -36.27 23.29
N ALA A 3 -13.06 -34.93 23.13
CA ALA A 3 -12.86 -34.02 24.27
C ALA A 3 -13.90 -34.18 25.41
N ALA A 4 -15.14 -34.57 25.09
CA ALA A 4 -16.17 -34.77 26.07
C ALA A 4 -16.00 -36.05 26.90
N ARG A 5 -15.17 -37.00 26.48
CA ARG A 5 -14.86 -38.27 27.14
C ARG A 5 -13.48 -38.30 27.78
N GLU A 6 -12.74 -37.20 27.66
CA GLU A 6 -11.36 -37.09 28.16
C GLU A 6 -11.38 -36.59 29.61
N ASP A 7 -10.71 -37.33 30.47
CA ASP A 7 -10.58 -37.02 31.90
C ASP A 7 -9.34 -36.21 32.22
N ASP A 8 -8.26 -36.29 31.41
CA ASP A 8 -7.06 -35.49 31.59
C ASP A 8 -7.33 -34.05 31.17
N PRO A 9 -7.21 -33.06 32.08
CA PRO A 9 -7.52 -31.66 31.79
C PRO A 9 -6.65 -31.07 30.65
N ALA A 10 -5.40 -31.50 30.52
CA ALA A 10 -4.48 -30.97 29.50
C ALA A 10 -4.86 -31.52 28.12
N VAL A 11 -5.10 -32.82 28.01
CA VAL A 11 -5.51 -33.47 26.76
C VAL A 11 -6.87 -32.93 26.32
N LYS A 12 -7.82 -32.76 27.25
CA LYS A 12 -9.12 -32.16 26.99
C LYS A 12 -9.01 -30.76 26.46
N ALA A 13 -8.19 -29.91 27.07
CA ALA A 13 -7.97 -28.54 26.66
C ALA A 13 -7.36 -28.47 25.26
N LEU A 14 -6.39 -29.32 24.92
CA LEU A 14 -5.82 -29.44 23.58
C LEU A 14 -6.84 -29.87 22.54
N LEU A 15 -7.69 -30.88 22.83
CA LEU A 15 -8.72 -31.34 21.91
C LEU A 15 -9.79 -30.26 21.66
N GLU A 16 -10.14 -29.47 22.67
CA GLU A 16 -11.08 -28.36 22.55
C GLU A 16 -10.49 -27.21 21.74
N ALA A 17 -9.21 -26.85 21.99
CA ALA A 17 -8.50 -25.85 21.21
C ALA A 17 -8.36 -26.27 19.73
N LEU A 18 -8.03 -27.54 19.47
CA LEU A 18 -7.99 -28.10 18.12
C LEU A 18 -9.38 -28.05 17.46
N SER A 19 -10.42 -28.42 18.19
CA SER A 19 -11.80 -28.34 17.69
C SER A 19 -12.18 -26.91 17.30
N ALA A 20 -11.83 -25.91 18.13
CA ALA A 20 -12.03 -24.50 17.83
C ALA A 20 -11.31 -24.09 16.54
N LYS A 21 -10.06 -24.54 16.37
CA LYS A 21 -9.27 -24.30 15.14
C LYS A 21 -9.93 -24.93 13.90
N ILE A 22 -10.42 -26.17 14.01
CA ILE A 22 -11.11 -26.86 12.90
C ILE A 22 -12.38 -26.09 12.49
N TYR A 23 -13.23 -25.70 13.45
CA TYR A 23 -14.42 -24.91 13.12
C TYR A 23 -14.07 -23.55 12.51
N THR A 24 -13.01 -22.91 12.95
CA THR A 24 -12.50 -21.67 12.34
C THR A 24 -12.01 -21.90 10.91
N GLN A 25 -11.32 -23.01 10.63
CA GLN A 25 -10.89 -23.37 9.29
C GLN A 25 -12.05 -23.68 8.35
N ILE A 26 -13.06 -24.44 8.83
CA ILE A 26 -14.29 -24.72 8.08
C ILE A 26 -14.99 -23.39 7.72
N TYR A 27 -15.16 -22.49 8.69
CA TYR A 27 -15.74 -21.18 8.44
C TYR A 27 -14.96 -20.37 7.40
N THR A 28 -13.63 -20.32 7.53
CA THR A 28 -12.78 -19.53 6.61
C THR A 28 -12.74 -20.10 5.20
N SER A 29 -12.87 -21.42 5.03
CA SER A 29 -12.84 -22.08 3.71
C SER A 29 -14.01 -21.66 2.81
N ASP A 30 -15.17 -21.32 3.40
CA ASP A 30 -16.36 -20.87 2.66
C ASP A 30 -17.08 -19.71 3.39
N ARG A 31 -16.28 -18.77 3.88
CA ARG A 31 -16.76 -17.61 4.66
C ARG A 31 -17.89 -16.87 3.97
N TRP A 32 -17.79 -16.72 2.64
CA TRP A 32 -18.78 -16.00 1.86
C TRP A 32 -20.18 -16.62 1.91
N THR A 33 -20.26 -17.93 1.95
CA THR A 33 -21.53 -18.67 2.13
C THR A 33 -22.07 -18.50 3.53
N TYR A 34 -21.24 -18.69 4.56
CA TYR A 34 -21.67 -18.63 5.96
C TYR A 34 -22.06 -17.22 6.41
N ASP A 35 -21.41 -16.16 5.91
CA ASP A 35 -21.72 -14.76 6.21
C ASP A 35 -23.07 -14.31 5.66
N ARG A 36 -23.59 -14.97 4.63
CA ARG A 36 -24.89 -14.66 4.01
C ARG A 36 -26.08 -15.42 4.60
N ARG A 37 -25.81 -16.43 5.40
CA ARG A 37 -26.88 -17.24 5.99
C ARG A 37 -27.54 -16.53 7.16
N GLU A 38 -28.85 -16.61 7.22
CA GLU A 38 -29.61 -16.21 8.38
C GLU A 38 -29.34 -17.15 9.57
N THR A 39 -29.32 -16.59 10.78
CA THR A 39 -29.11 -17.35 11.99
C THR A 39 -30.39 -18.09 12.37
N VAL A 40 -30.36 -19.41 12.34
CA VAL A 40 -31.49 -20.27 12.75
C VAL A 40 -31.41 -20.55 14.25
N ALA A 41 -32.56 -20.54 14.96
CA ALA A 41 -32.60 -20.68 16.40
C ALA A 41 -32.04 -22.04 16.90
N ASN A 42 -32.29 -23.14 16.17
CA ASN A 42 -31.82 -24.49 16.52
C ASN A 42 -31.23 -25.17 15.26
N PRO A 43 -29.95 -24.89 14.92
CA PRO A 43 -29.34 -25.41 13.68
C PRO A 43 -28.97 -26.89 13.77
N GLY A 44 -29.03 -27.51 14.93
CA GLY A 44 -28.48 -28.84 15.18
C GLY A 44 -26.96 -28.87 15.12
N ASP A 45 -26.39 -30.08 15.05
CA ASP A 45 -24.92 -30.29 14.99
C ASP A 45 -24.34 -30.26 13.55
N ASP A 46 -25.18 -30.10 12.53
CA ASP A 46 -24.72 -30.03 11.14
C ASP A 46 -24.21 -28.63 10.83
N TYR A 47 -22.87 -28.48 10.98
CA TYR A 47 -22.18 -27.18 10.71
C TYR A 47 -22.40 -26.65 9.31
N ARG A 48 -22.77 -27.51 8.32
CA ARG A 48 -23.04 -27.08 6.94
C ARG A 48 -24.28 -26.18 6.84
N LEU A 49 -25.12 -26.16 7.87
CA LEU A 49 -26.30 -25.32 7.96
C LEU A 49 -26.07 -24.05 8.78
N TRP A 50 -24.91 -23.90 9.44
CA TRP A 50 -24.63 -22.80 10.34
C TRP A 50 -24.40 -21.47 9.60
N SER A 51 -24.75 -20.38 10.30
CA SER A 51 -24.35 -19.02 9.97
C SER A 51 -23.01 -18.66 10.64
N SER A 52 -22.38 -17.56 10.21
CA SER A 52 -21.16 -17.03 10.84
C SER A 52 -21.30 -16.81 12.34
N ARG A 53 -22.50 -16.43 12.84
CA ARG A 53 -22.77 -16.26 14.26
C ARG A 53 -22.69 -17.57 15.03
N GLN A 54 -23.20 -18.64 14.47
CA GLN A 54 -23.20 -19.97 15.11
C GLN A 54 -21.80 -20.56 15.17
N PHE A 55 -20.98 -20.35 14.10
CA PHE A 55 -19.56 -20.68 14.16
C PHE A 55 -18.84 -19.90 15.25
N LEU A 56 -19.07 -18.58 15.35
CA LEU A 56 -18.49 -17.75 16.41
C LEU A 56 -18.88 -18.25 17.80
N ASP A 57 -20.17 -18.52 18.04
CA ASP A 57 -20.65 -19.01 19.34
C ASP A 57 -20.00 -20.35 19.71
N LYS A 58 -19.83 -21.25 18.74
CA LYS A 58 -19.14 -22.54 18.94
C LYS A 58 -17.66 -22.35 19.26
N VAL A 59 -16.96 -21.52 18.47
CA VAL A 59 -15.53 -21.24 18.69
C VAL A 59 -15.30 -20.55 20.03
N MET A 60 -16.15 -19.59 20.41
CA MET A 60 -16.08 -18.93 21.72
C MET A 60 -16.28 -19.94 22.88
N SER A 61 -17.29 -20.80 22.79
CA SER A 61 -17.55 -21.83 23.80
C SER A 61 -16.37 -22.79 23.95
N LEU A 62 -15.83 -23.30 22.86
CA LEU A 62 -14.66 -24.20 22.86
C LEU A 62 -13.40 -23.50 23.40
N THR A 63 -13.15 -22.24 23.04
CA THR A 63 -12.03 -21.45 23.58
C THR A 63 -12.20 -21.22 25.09
N GLN A 64 -13.40 -20.92 25.55
CA GLN A 64 -13.65 -20.74 26.96
C GLN A 64 -13.44 -22.05 27.75
N SER A 65 -13.93 -23.16 27.22
CA SER A 65 -13.75 -24.47 27.82
C SER A 65 -12.30 -24.92 27.86
N SER A 66 -11.55 -24.72 26.76
CA SER A 66 -10.14 -25.08 26.71
C SER A 66 -9.25 -24.30 27.72
N LEU A 67 -9.69 -23.13 28.16
CA LEU A 67 -9.00 -22.31 29.16
C LEU A 67 -9.56 -22.49 30.58
N ALA A 68 -10.54 -23.33 30.79
CA ALA A 68 -11.18 -23.51 32.10
C ALA A 68 -10.21 -24.05 33.17
N ALA A 69 -9.24 -24.88 32.77
CA ALA A 69 -8.23 -25.45 33.67
C ALA A 69 -6.91 -24.61 33.65
N ALA A 70 -6.99 -23.27 33.50
CA ALA A 70 -5.84 -22.38 33.34
C ALA A 70 -4.74 -22.59 34.40
N ASP A 71 -5.11 -22.79 35.70
CA ASP A 71 -4.15 -22.95 36.78
C ASP A 71 -3.33 -24.25 36.68
N GLU A 72 -3.90 -25.29 36.08
CA GLU A 72 -3.20 -26.54 35.80
C GLU A 72 -2.35 -26.42 34.55
N LEU A 73 -2.88 -25.82 33.49
CA LEU A 73 -2.16 -25.63 32.22
C LEU A 73 -0.92 -24.72 32.36
N ARG A 74 -0.93 -23.75 33.25
CA ARG A 74 0.22 -22.89 33.58
C ARG A 74 1.37 -23.66 34.22
N LYS A 75 1.14 -24.80 34.83
CA LYS A 75 2.17 -25.64 35.43
C LYS A 75 2.83 -26.59 34.43
N LEU A 76 2.27 -26.73 33.23
CA LEU A 76 2.72 -27.67 32.22
C LEU A 76 3.64 -26.97 31.22
N PRO A 77 4.95 -27.33 31.19
CA PRO A 77 5.87 -26.70 30.23
C PRO A 77 5.54 -27.08 28.80
N LEU A 78 5.44 -26.11 27.91
CA LEU A 78 5.12 -26.33 26.49
C LEU A 78 6.15 -27.23 25.79
N LYS A 79 7.40 -27.21 26.20
CA LYS A 79 8.47 -28.08 25.69
C LYS A 79 8.16 -29.57 25.76
N ASP A 80 7.32 -29.99 26.74
CA ASP A 80 6.96 -31.40 26.93
C ASP A 80 5.92 -31.87 25.88
N TYR A 81 5.37 -30.94 25.10
CA TYR A 81 4.33 -31.16 24.07
C TYR A 81 4.84 -30.96 22.64
N VAL A 82 6.14 -30.69 22.43
CA VAL A 82 6.74 -30.44 21.08
C VAL A 82 6.49 -31.58 20.08
N GLY A 83 6.25 -32.82 20.53
CA GLY A 83 5.86 -33.94 19.66
C GLY A 83 4.41 -33.89 19.17
N ILE A 84 3.57 -33.02 19.76
CA ILE A 84 2.12 -32.91 19.48
C ILE A 84 1.80 -31.57 18.82
N VAL A 85 2.51 -30.52 19.22
CA VAL A 85 2.35 -29.15 18.70
C VAL A 85 3.62 -28.69 18.00
N GLU A 86 3.46 -27.96 16.90
CA GLU A 86 4.55 -27.37 16.16
C GLU A 86 4.95 -26.03 16.79
N VAL A 87 6.13 -25.98 17.41
CA VAL A 87 6.67 -24.80 18.07
C VAL A 87 8.17 -24.70 17.80
N SER A 88 8.68 -23.46 17.70
CA SER A 88 10.11 -23.18 17.56
C SER A 88 10.76 -22.93 18.93
N ASP A 89 12.11 -23.00 19.00
CA ASP A 89 12.85 -22.60 20.20
C ASP A 89 12.55 -21.16 20.63
N ARG A 90 12.31 -20.29 19.68
CA ARG A 90 11.88 -18.91 19.96
C ARG A 90 10.51 -18.87 20.62
N ASP A 91 9.56 -19.68 20.15
CA ASP A 91 8.23 -19.75 20.75
C ASP A 91 8.28 -20.29 22.18
N LEU A 92 9.08 -21.32 22.45
CA LEU A 92 9.27 -21.86 23.79
C LEU A 92 9.82 -20.85 24.80
N ARG A 93 10.57 -19.85 24.34
CA ARG A 93 11.06 -18.77 25.19
C ARG A 93 9.99 -17.76 25.56
N PHE A 94 9.08 -17.47 24.63
CA PHE A 94 8.07 -16.42 24.79
C PHE A 94 6.70 -16.98 25.24
N TYR A 95 6.46 -18.26 25.03
CA TYR A 95 5.25 -18.99 25.39
C TYR A 95 5.63 -20.28 26.13
N PRO A 96 6.07 -20.18 27.38
CA PRO A 96 6.70 -21.30 28.07
C PRO A 96 5.75 -22.41 28.50
N THR A 97 4.44 -22.15 28.58
CA THR A 97 3.48 -23.10 29.14
C THR A 97 2.42 -23.54 28.12
N LEU A 98 1.75 -24.66 28.42
CA LEU A 98 0.64 -25.14 27.63
C LEU A 98 -0.54 -24.15 27.63
N PHE A 99 -0.71 -23.42 28.76
CA PHE A 99 -1.71 -22.34 28.85
C PHE A 99 -1.46 -21.28 27.77
N ASP A 100 -0.21 -20.85 27.55
CA ASP A 100 0.12 -19.83 26.57
C ASP A 100 -0.21 -20.25 25.15
N PHE A 101 0.14 -21.49 24.80
CA PHE A 101 -0.15 -22.06 23.48
C PHE A 101 -1.66 -22.11 23.21
N ILE A 102 -2.45 -22.57 24.18
CA ILE A 102 -3.92 -22.65 24.05
C ILE A 102 -4.53 -21.26 24.01
N ALA A 103 -4.06 -20.32 24.83
CA ALA A 103 -4.55 -18.95 24.88
C ALA A 103 -4.28 -18.21 23.55
N VAL A 104 -3.05 -18.29 23.01
CA VAL A 104 -2.70 -17.69 21.72
C VAL A 104 -3.49 -18.34 20.57
N SER A 105 -3.68 -19.67 20.59
CA SER A 105 -4.55 -20.35 19.63
C SER A 105 -5.99 -19.84 19.67
N GLY A 106 -6.53 -19.64 20.89
CA GLY A 106 -7.86 -19.07 21.10
C GLY A 106 -7.98 -17.63 20.54
N ILE A 107 -6.98 -16.77 20.80
CA ILE A 107 -6.91 -15.42 20.25
C ILE A 107 -6.95 -15.46 18.71
N ASN A 108 -6.10 -16.29 18.09
CA ASN A 108 -6.03 -16.40 16.64
C ASN A 108 -7.35 -16.90 16.02
N ASN A 109 -8.00 -17.85 16.63
CA ASN A 109 -9.29 -18.35 16.17
C ASN A 109 -10.41 -17.29 16.28
N LEU A 110 -10.44 -16.53 17.35
CA LEU A 110 -11.43 -15.47 17.56
C LEU A 110 -11.19 -14.24 16.69
N ASP A 111 -9.92 -13.91 16.38
CA ASP A 111 -9.54 -12.76 15.55
C ASP A 111 -10.12 -12.87 14.13
N VAL A 112 -10.30 -14.07 13.62
CA VAL A 112 -10.93 -14.32 12.32
C VAL A 112 -12.36 -13.74 12.26
N PHE A 113 -13.11 -13.85 13.34
CA PHE A 113 -14.47 -13.33 13.44
C PHE A 113 -14.51 -11.85 13.80
N ALA A 114 -13.45 -11.32 14.42
CA ALA A 114 -13.29 -9.91 14.73
C ALA A 114 -12.87 -9.08 13.52
N SER A 115 -12.29 -9.68 12.49
CA SER A 115 -11.76 -8.99 11.29
C SER A 115 -12.84 -8.57 10.27
N GLY A 116 -14.13 -8.67 10.59
CA GLY A 116 -15.24 -8.28 9.74
C GLY A 116 -15.33 -6.76 9.49
N LYS A 117 -16.02 -6.35 8.40
CA LYS A 117 -16.27 -4.95 8.06
C LYS A 117 -16.97 -4.23 9.21
N GLY A 118 -16.37 -3.15 9.70
CA GLY A 118 -17.00 -2.25 10.69
C GLY A 118 -16.56 -2.46 12.14
N MET A 119 -15.72 -3.43 12.46
CA MET A 119 -15.27 -3.67 13.83
C MET A 119 -14.04 -2.83 14.25
N ARG A 120 -14.06 -1.53 14.04
CA ARG A 120 -13.07 -0.58 14.58
C ARG A 120 -13.69 0.16 15.75
N VAL A 121 -13.76 -0.47 16.90
CA VAL A 121 -14.54 0.02 18.05
C VAL A 121 -13.75 0.07 19.36
N LEU A 122 -12.46 -0.27 19.36
CA LEU A 122 -11.67 -0.24 20.58
C LEU A 122 -11.29 1.19 20.97
N ASN A 123 -11.41 1.48 22.27
CA ASN A 123 -11.06 2.75 22.86
C ASN A 123 -9.52 2.96 22.79
N SER A 124 -9.08 4.14 22.37
CA SER A 124 -7.66 4.48 22.33
C SER A 124 -6.95 4.42 23.68
N LYS A 125 -7.66 4.57 24.79
CA LYS A 125 -7.11 4.42 26.14
C LYS A 125 -6.64 3.00 26.44
N LEU A 126 -7.16 1.99 25.73
CA LEU A 126 -6.65 0.61 25.80
C LEU A 126 -5.20 0.49 25.29
N MET A 127 -4.68 1.48 24.58
CA MET A 127 -3.27 1.50 24.19
C MET A 127 -2.35 1.60 25.42
N GLU A 128 -2.72 2.43 26.38
CA GLU A 128 -1.94 2.64 27.61
C GLU A 128 -2.27 1.57 28.68
N ASN A 129 -3.55 1.16 28.77
CA ASN A 129 -4.02 0.17 29.73
C ASN A 129 -4.90 -0.91 29.08
N PRO A 130 -4.30 -1.88 28.35
CA PRO A 130 -5.03 -2.87 27.58
C PRO A 130 -5.81 -3.88 28.42
N CYS A 131 -5.43 -4.04 29.69
CA CYS A 131 -6.07 -4.97 30.61
C CYS A 131 -7.25 -4.36 31.39
N ASP A 132 -7.55 -3.06 31.21
CA ASP A 132 -8.62 -2.40 31.93
C ASP A 132 -10.00 -2.96 31.50
N PRO A 133 -10.72 -3.68 32.41
CA PRO A 133 -11.98 -4.29 32.07
C PRO A 133 -13.09 -3.27 31.77
N THR A 134 -12.98 -2.04 32.28
CA THR A 134 -13.97 -0.98 32.08
C THR A 134 -13.93 -0.39 30.67
N LEU A 135 -12.80 -0.56 29.96
CA LEU A 135 -12.60 -0.08 28.60
C LEU A 135 -12.93 -1.15 27.55
N ARG A 136 -13.27 -2.39 27.97
CA ARG A 136 -13.59 -3.47 27.04
C ARG A 136 -14.88 -3.16 26.27
N PRO A 137 -14.97 -3.61 25.00
CA PRO A 137 -16.16 -3.40 24.20
C PRO A 137 -17.37 -4.16 24.79
N GLY A 138 -18.55 -3.57 24.63
CA GLY A 138 -19.80 -4.15 25.11
C GLY A 138 -20.21 -5.45 24.37
N PRO A 139 -21.38 -6.00 24.72
CA PRO A 139 -21.84 -7.32 24.24
C PRO A 139 -21.95 -7.47 22.72
N THR A 140 -22.06 -6.36 22.00
CA THR A 140 -22.11 -6.35 20.53
C THR A 140 -20.79 -6.73 19.86
N CYS A 141 -19.67 -6.64 20.60
CA CYS A 141 -18.33 -6.96 20.11
C CYS A 141 -17.70 -8.11 20.90
N ARG A 142 -18.46 -9.16 21.15
CA ARG A 142 -18.11 -10.33 21.98
C ARG A 142 -16.70 -10.91 21.69
N PRO A 143 -16.26 -11.17 20.43
CA PRO A 143 -14.94 -11.73 20.19
C PRO A 143 -13.82 -10.79 20.65
N LEU A 144 -13.95 -9.48 20.44
CA LEU A 144 -12.92 -8.50 20.88
C LEU A 144 -12.80 -8.45 22.41
N GLY A 145 -13.92 -8.48 23.12
CA GLY A 145 -13.94 -8.52 24.59
C GLY A 145 -13.30 -9.77 25.16
N MET A 146 -13.56 -10.92 24.55
CA MET A 146 -12.97 -12.20 24.96
C MET A 146 -11.46 -12.23 24.69
N ILE A 147 -11.00 -11.76 23.51
CA ILE A 147 -9.57 -11.66 23.18
C ILE A 147 -8.83 -10.78 24.20
N LEU A 148 -9.35 -9.60 24.53
CA LEU A 148 -8.76 -8.73 25.55
C LEU A 148 -8.74 -9.40 26.95
N GLY A 149 -9.75 -10.21 27.27
CA GLY A 149 -9.76 -11.02 28.49
C GLY A 149 -8.66 -12.07 28.53
N ILE A 150 -8.40 -12.73 27.40
CA ILE A 150 -7.31 -13.73 27.27
C ILE A 150 -5.95 -13.05 27.39
N TYR A 151 -5.72 -11.91 26.72
CA TYR A 151 -4.48 -11.14 26.87
C TYR A 151 -4.26 -10.68 28.33
N SER A 152 -5.31 -10.23 29.01
CA SER A 152 -5.22 -9.88 30.43
C SER A 152 -4.78 -11.06 31.29
N ALA A 153 -5.30 -12.26 31.02
CA ALA A 153 -4.94 -13.48 31.75
C ALA A 153 -3.50 -13.95 31.45
N LEU A 154 -3.01 -13.74 30.22
CA LEU A 154 -1.62 -14.01 29.84
C LEU A 154 -0.66 -13.07 30.57
N ILE A 155 -0.88 -11.75 30.48
CA ILE A 155 -0.04 -10.74 31.13
C ILE A 155 0.01 -10.93 32.64
N ASP A 156 -1.13 -11.27 33.27
CA ASP A 156 -1.18 -11.56 34.70
C ASP A 156 -0.39 -12.82 35.05
N ALA A 157 -0.46 -13.86 34.22
CA ALA A 157 0.30 -15.09 34.41
C ALA A 157 1.83 -14.86 34.36
N HIS A 158 2.28 -13.89 33.56
CA HIS A 158 3.68 -13.62 33.32
C HIS A 158 4.20 -12.30 33.93
N LYS A 159 3.48 -11.72 34.88
CA LYS A 159 3.85 -10.43 35.50
C LYS A 159 5.30 -10.39 36.02
N ASP A 160 5.83 -11.53 36.47
CA ASP A 160 7.18 -11.68 37.03
C ASP A 160 8.18 -12.29 36.02
N GLN A 161 7.81 -12.45 34.73
CA GLN A 161 8.61 -13.06 33.68
C GLN A 161 8.81 -12.07 32.51
N THR A 162 10.00 -11.50 32.38
CA THR A 162 10.30 -10.43 31.39
C THR A 162 9.99 -10.85 29.95
N ALA A 163 10.47 -12.02 29.51
CA ALA A 163 10.39 -12.42 28.12
C ALA A 163 8.94 -12.62 27.61
N PRO A 164 8.10 -13.46 28.22
CA PRO A 164 6.71 -13.62 27.79
C PRO A 164 5.92 -12.33 28.01
N ARG A 165 6.06 -11.65 29.15
CA ARG A 165 5.36 -10.40 29.43
C ARG A 165 5.54 -9.35 28.32
N PHE A 166 6.79 -9.10 27.86
CA PHE A 166 7.05 -8.08 26.86
C PHE A 166 6.41 -8.41 25.51
N VAL A 167 6.42 -9.68 25.11
CA VAL A 167 5.75 -10.10 23.88
C VAL A 167 4.23 -9.93 23.96
N GLU A 168 3.65 -10.26 25.09
CA GLU A 168 2.20 -10.10 25.33
C GLU A 168 1.79 -8.63 25.39
N GLU A 169 2.58 -7.78 26.03
CA GLU A 169 2.39 -6.33 26.06
C GLU A 169 2.41 -5.71 24.66
N ILE A 170 3.30 -6.20 23.79
CA ILE A 170 3.32 -5.79 22.37
C ILE A 170 2.08 -6.33 21.65
N ALA A 171 1.81 -7.63 21.77
CA ALA A 171 0.74 -8.30 21.02
C ALA A 171 -0.64 -7.70 21.32
N VAL A 172 -0.95 -7.41 22.57
CA VAL A 172 -2.22 -6.79 22.92
C VAL A 172 -2.35 -5.36 22.37
N ARG A 173 -1.26 -4.60 22.33
CA ARG A 173 -1.28 -3.25 21.76
C ARG A 173 -1.34 -3.24 20.24
N GLU A 174 -0.69 -4.20 19.57
CA GLU A 174 -0.87 -4.43 18.14
C GLU A 174 -2.34 -4.76 17.83
N PHE A 175 -2.94 -5.61 18.65
CA PHE A 175 -4.36 -5.93 18.55
C PHE A 175 -5.24 -4.68 18.76
N VAL A 176 -5.03 -3.92 19.83
CA VAL A 176 -5.76 -2.66 20.07
C VAL A 176 -5.60 -1.68 18.91
N ASN A 177 -4.36 -1.50 18.39
CA ASN A 177 -4.09 -0.61 17.27
C ASN A 177 -4.85 -1.02 15.99
N ARG A 178 -4.99 -2.32 15.75
CA ARG A 178 -5.74 -2.86 14.58
C ARG A 178 -7.22 -2.52 14.65
N TYR A 179 -7.82 -2.59 15.83
CA TYR A 179 -9.25 -2.41 16.06
C TYR A 179 -9.63 -1.06 16.67
N MET A 180 -8.66 -0.16 16.85
CA MET A 180 -8.91 1.17 17.37
C MET A 180 -9.66 2.01 16.32
N PHE A 181 -10.74 2.65 16.74
CA PHE A 181 -11.43 3.64 15.95
C PHE A 181 -10.58 4.92 15.88
N SER A 182 -10.09 5.27 14.70
CA SER A 182 -9.43 6.54 14.45
C SER A 182 -10.37 7.41 13.61
N ALA A 183 -11.09 8.33 14.27
CA ALA A 183 -11.87 9.35 13.59
C ALA A 183 -11.01 10.29 12.72
N ASN A 184 -9.70 10.30 12.92
CA ASN A 184 -8.73 11.17 12.26
C ASN A 184 -7.70 10.43 11.40
N ARG A 185 -7.89 9.15 11.11
CA ARG A 185 -7.06 8.52 10.09
C ARG A 185 -7.65 8.87 8.73
N PRO A 186 -6.96 9.68 7.90
CA PRO A 186 -7.36 9.79 6.51
C PRO A 186 -7.33 8.37 5.93
N GLU A 187 -8.46 7.90 5.42
CA GLU A 187 -8.51 6.68 4.62
C GLU A 187 -7.42 6.79 3.56
N PRO A 188 -6.57 5.75 3.37
CA PRO A 188 -5.64 5.76 2.26
C PRO A 188 -6.47 5.68 0.97
N ARG A 189 -6.81 6.83 0.43
CA ARG A 189 -7.41 6.93 -0.91
C ARG A 189 -6.26 6.77 -1.90
N GLY A 190 -6.19 5.59 -2.50
CA GLY A 190 -5.34 5.34 -3.65
C GLY A 190 -3.98 4.70 -3.33
N PHE A 191 -3.53 3.92 -4.27
CA PHE A 191 -2.15 3.44 -4.40
C PHE A 191 -1.24 4.68 -4.51
N GLY A 192 -0.53 5.02 -3.46
CA GLY A 192 0.41 6.12 -3.50
C GLY A 192 0.77 6.63 -2.12
N VAL A 193 2.04 6.59 -1.83
CA VAL A 193 2.80 7.32 -0.80
C VAL A 193 2.01 7.56 0.50
N ARG A 194 2.33 6.80 1.53
CA ARG A 194 1.98 7.15 2.91
C ARG A 194 2.47 8.57 3.15
N ALA A 195 1.54 9.53 3.23
CA ALA A 195 1.87 10.82 3.77
C ALA A 195 2.40 10.58 5.18
N SER A 196 3.68 10.80 5.39
CA SER A 196 4.32 10.76 6.69
C SER A 196 3.56 11.74 7.59
N SER A 197 2.75 11.24 8.52
CA SER A 197 2.24 12.08 9.56
C SER A 197 3.44 12.45 10.43
N LYS A 198 3.76 13.73 10.56
CA LYS A 198 4.89 14.22 11.38
C LYS A 198 4.78 13.82 12.87
N VAL A 199 3.69 13.16 13.26
CA VAL A 199 3.41 12.73 14.63
C VAL A 199 3.36 11.21 14.66
N PRO A 200 4.19 10.54 15.48
CA PRO A 200 4.14 9.09 15.65
C PRO A 200 2.75 8.61 16.07
N SER A 201 2.35 7.42 15.63
CA SER A 201 1.08 6.81 15.99
C SER A 201 0.97 6.61 17.52
N ALA A 202 -0.24 6.43 18.05
CA ALA A 202 -0.42 6.11 19.47
C ALA A 202 0.32 4.83 19.84
N PHE A 203 0.32 3.83 18.98
CA PHE A 203 1.07 2.59 19.16
C PHE A 203 2.58 2.85 19.23
N THR A 204 3.14 3.60 18.28
CA THR A 204 4.57 3.93 18.25
C THR A 204 5.02 4.68 19.51
N ARG A 205 4.23 5.67 19.96
CA ARG A 205 4.52 6.40 21.21
C ARG A 205 4.50 5.48 22.43
N GLU A 206 3.54 4.58 22.48
CA GLU A 206 3.44 3.62 23.58
C GLU A 206 4.60 2.63 23.60
N MET A 207 5.04 2.15 22.43
CA MET A 207 6.24 1.29 22.34
C MET A 207 7.49 2.02 22.84
N LEU A 208 7.68 3.28 22.47
CA LEU A 208 8.80 4.09 23.00
C LEU A 208 8.70 4.29 24.51
N ARG A 209 7.49 4.54 25.05
CA ARG A 209 7.27 4.67 26.49
C ARG A 209 7.61 3.38 27.24
N LEU A 210 7.20 2.22 26.72
CA LEU A 210 7.53 0.92 27.32
C LEU A 210 9.02 0.61 27.25
N TYR A 211 9.67 0.96 26.15
CA TYR A 211 11.12 0.89 26.05
C TYR A 211 11.80 1.73 27.14
N ASP A 212 11.39 2.99 27.29
CA ASP A 212 11.99 3.89 28.30
C ASP A 212 11.80 3.39 29.74
N LEU A 213 10.65 2.78 30.04
CA LEU A 213 10.38 2.21 31.36
C LEU A 213 11.20 0.93 31.68
N ASN A 214 11.68 0.24 30.66
CA ASN A 214 12.38 -1.05 30.80
C ASN A 214 13.80 -1.01 30.22
N ARG A 215 14.42 0.17 30.12
CA ARG A 215 15.67 0.41 29.39
C ARG A 215 16.84 -0.46 29.83
N ASP A 216 16.85 -0.86 31.12
CA ASP A 216 17.88 -1.69 31.71
C ASP A 216 17.77 -3.18 31.36
N GLU A 217 16.66 -3.57 30.74
CA GLU A 217 16.42 -4.94 30.30
C GLU A 217 16.79 -5.13 28.83
N GLU A 218 17.62 -6.13 28.51
CA GLU A 218 17.98 -6.43 27.12
C GLU A 218 16.76 -6.61 26.24
N LEU A 219 15.74 -7.32 26.72
CA LEU A 219 14.52 -7.59 25.95
C LEU A 219 13.63 -6.37 25.73
N ALA A 220 13.90 -5.23 26.37
CA ALA A 220 13.23 -3.97 26.04
C ALA A 220 13.46 -3.54 24.58
N GLY A 221 14.53 -4.04 23.94
CA GLY A 221 14.74 -3.90 22.52
C GLY A 221 13.58 -4.39 21.64
N LEU A 222 12.71 -5.28 22.12
CA LEU A 222 11.48 -5.68 21.43
C LEU A 222 10.52 -4.49 21.22
N PHE A 223 10.35 -3.65 22.24
CA PHE A 223 9.54 -2.43 22.14
C PHE A 223 10.18 -1.43 21.17
N LEU A 224 11.50 -1.31 21.23
CA LEU A 224 12.23 -0.39 20.36
C LEU A 224 12.18 -0.81 18.89
N ASP A 225 12.32 -2.09 18.59
CA ASP A 225 12.16 -2.65 17.24
C ASP A 225 10.75 -2.37 16.69
N LYS A 226 9.72 -2.66 17.49
CA LYS A 226 8.32 -2.37 17.14
C LYS A 226 8.04 -0.88 16.98
N ALA A 227 8.66 -0.02 17.79
CA ALA A 227 8.57 1.42 17.61
C ALA A 227 9.17 1.85 16.27
N ALA A 228 10.32 1.27 15.89
CA ALA A 228 11.02 1.57 14.65
C ALA A 228 10.17 1.34 13.39
N ASP A 229 9.22 0.40 13.42
CA ASP A 229 8.28 0.15 12.33
C ASP A 229 7.30 1.32 12.06
N GLY A 230 7.13 2.19 13.04
CA GLY A 230 6.30 3.40 12.93
C GLY A 230 6.99 4.58 12.25
N PHE A 231 8.28 4.46 11.87
CA PHE A 231 9.07 5.53 11.29
C PHE A 231 9.53 5.19 9.87
N THR A 232 9.65 6.23 9.05
CA THR A 232 10.30 6.16 7.75
C THR A 232 11.74 6.64 7.84
N ALA A 233 12.59 6.26 6.86
CA ALA A 233 13.98 6.70 6.81
C ALA A 233 14.08 8.24 6.71
N GLY A 234 15.20 8.79 7.19
CA GLY A 234 15.50 10.20 7.13
C GLY A 234 14.99 10.99 8.35
N GLU A 235 14.56 12.23 8.14
CA GLU A 235 14.17 13.18 9.21
C GLU A 235 13.15 12.60 10.19
N ASP A 236 12.22 11.78 9.71
CA ASP A 236 11.19 11.12 10.51
C ASP A 236 11.79 10.19 11.59
N ALA A 237 12.91 9.55 11.27
CA ALA A 237 13.56 8.59 12.16
C ALA A 237 14.46 9.24 13.25
N LYS A 238 14.58 10.55 13.31
CA LYS A 238 15.49 11.27 14.26
C LYS A 238 15.24 10.91 15.72
N THR A 239 14.04 10.56 16.08
CA THR A 239 13.69 10.18 17.45
C THR A 239 14.15 8.77 17.79
N VAL A 240 13.97 7.80 16.88
CA VAL A 240 14.17 6.38 17.16
C VAL A 240 15.55 5.89 16.75
N TYR A 241 16.14 6.43 15.70
CA TYR A 241 17.43 5.98 15.16
C TYR A 241 18.59 6.04 16.18
N PRO A 242 18.77 7.16 16.93
CA PRO A 242 19.79 7.22 17.97
C PRO A 242 19.61 6.16 19.07
N LEU A 243 18.35 5.88 19.46
CA LEU A 243 18.04 4.86 20.47
C LEU A 243 18.42 3.45 19.98
N LEU A 244 18.16 3.14 18.70
CA LEU A 244 18.56 1.87 18.09
C LEU A 244 20.09 1.72 18.08
N VAL A 245 20.83 2.78 17.71
CA VAL A 245 22.30 2.78 17.67
C VAL A 245 22.87 2.62 19.08
N GLU A 246 22.31 3.34 20.07
CA GLU A 246 22.70 3.22 21.48
C GLU A 246 22.45 1.81 22.01
N TYR A 247 21.25 1.26 21.78
CA TYR A 247 20.91 -0.11 22.16
C TYR A 247 21.88 -1.13 21.54
N ARG A 248 22.14 -1.01 20.22
CA ARG A 248 23.06 -1.89 19.50
C ARG A 248 24.49 -1.85 20.05
N LYS A 249 24.93 -0.67 20.52
CA LYS A 249 26.22 -0.49 21.16
C LYS A 249 26.27 -1.14 22.55
N HIS A 250 25.16 -1.06 23.29
CA HIS A 250 25.06 -1.62 24.64
C HIS A 250 24.99 -3.15 24.65
N TYR A 251 24.23 -3.72 23.67
CA TYR A 251 24.01 -5.17 23.51
C TYR A 251 24.59 -5.70 22.17
N PRO A 252 25.94 -5.72 22.01
CA PRO A 252 26.58 -6.05 20.72
C PRO A 252 26.42 -7.50 20.28
N ALA A 253 26.11 -8.41 21.20
CA ALA A 253 25.88 -9.84 20.95
C ALA A 253 24.53 -10.31 21.51
N GLY A 254 23.62 -9.39 21.77
CA GLY A 254 22.30 -9.70 22.33
C GLY A 254 21.41 -10.47 21.36
N ILE A 255 20.35 -11.07 21.90
CA ILE A 255 19.41 -11.89 21.14
C ILE A 255 18.69 -11.10 20.02
N LEU A 256 18.51 -9.78 20.18
CA LEU A 256 17.84 -8.89 19.23
C LEU A 256 18.81 -8.16 18.30
N VAL A 257 20.09 -8.54 18.30
CA VAL A 257 21.14 -7.86 17.54
C VAL A 257 20.83 -7.76 16.05
N ASN A 258 20.24 -8.79 15.46
CA ASN A 258 19.89 -8.82 14.06
C ASN A 258 18.67 -7.93 13.77
N ASP A 259 17.62 -8.01 14.60
CA ASP A 259 16.40 -7.23 14.45
C ASP A 259 16.71 -5.74 14.55
N ILE A 260 17.44 -5.32 15.57
CA ILE A 260 17.89 -3.93 15.75
C ILE A 260 18.82 -3.47 14.62
N THR A 261 19.76 -4.32 14.17
CA THR A 261 20.65 -3.98 13.04
C THR A 261 19.84 -3.79 11.75
N ASN A 262 18.83 -4.62 11.50
CA ASN A 262 17.94 -4.48 10.37
C ASN A 262 17.12 -3.17 10.44
N ALA A 263 16.64 -2.79 11.63
CA ALA A 263 15.94 -1.52 11.84
C ALA A 263 16.88 -0.32 11.58
N ILE A 264 18.13 -0.36 12.08
CA ILE A 264 19.16 0.67 11.81
C ILE A 264 19.41 0.78 10.31
N ASN A 265 19.66 -0.34 9.63
CA ASN A 265 19.94 -0.35 8.20
C ASN A 265 18.74 0.19 7.38
N ARG A 266 17.53 -0.21 7.71
CA ARG A 266 16.31 0.25 7.06
C ARG A 266 16.11 1.77 7.21
N LEU A 267 16.27 2.29 8.42
CA LEU A 267 16.05 3.71 8.72
C LEU A 267 17.22 4.59 8.28
N GLY A 268 18.45 4.03 8.22
CA GLY A 268 19.66 4.72 7.76
C GLY A 268 19.94 4.55 6.26
N MET A 269 19.13 3.80 5.52
CA MET A 269 19.37 3.47 4.11
C MET A 269 19.41 4.73 3.24
N PRO A 270 20.50 4.96 2.47
CA PRO A 270 20.57 6.06 1.54
C PRO A 270 19.60 5.89 0.37
N SER A 271 18.87 6.92 0.05
CA SER A 271 18.04 6.99 -1.15
C SER A 271 17.93 8.44 -1.65
N ALA A 272 17.60 8.61 -2.91
CA ALA A 272 17.29 9.93 -3.45
C ALA A 272 16.20 9.83 -4.51
N SER A 273 15.57 10.96 -4.78
CA SER A 273 14.66 11.17 -5.89
C SER A 273 14.91 12.54 -6.48
N PHE A 274 14.52 12.73 -7.73
CA PHE A 274 14.51 14.05 -8.34
C PHE A 274 13.18 14.30 -9.03
N ASP A 275 12.81 15.59 -9.07
CA ASP A 275 11.61 16.06 -9.74
C ASP A 275 11.96 17.04 -10.83
N MET A 276 11.45 16.77 -12.03
CA MET A 276 11.60 17.60 -13.22
C MET A 276 10.49 17.28 -14.23
N PRO A 277 10.20 18.20 -15.17
CA PRO A 277 9.28 17.91 -16.27
C PRO A 277 9.78 16.73 -17.14
N SER A 278 8.85 15.91 -17.61
CA SER A 278 9.14 14.81 -18.55
C SER A 278 9.32 15.29 -20.01
N GLN A 279 8.87 16.51 -20.30
CA GLN A 279 9.05 17.20 -21.56
C GLN A 279 9.66 18.58 -21.31
N VAL A 280 10.64 18.96 -22.10
CA VAL A 280 11.40 20.20 -21.98
C VAL A 280 11.68 20.78 -23.35
N SER A 281 11.98 22.07 -23.42
CA SER A 281 12.44 22.75 -24.65
C SER A 281 13.96 22.78 -24.72
N PRO A 282 14.55 22.76 -25.92
CA PRO A 282 16.00 22.87 -26.09
C PRO A 282 16.55 24.23 -25.63
N ASP A 283 17.79 24.22 -25.18
CA ASP A 283 18.58 25.41 -24.80
C ASP A 283 17.96 26.27 -23.68
N LYS A 284 16.98 25.74 -22.95
CA LYS A 284 16.40 26.40 -21.79
C LYS A 284 16.89 25.75 -20.48
N LEU A 285 17.09 26.61 -19.48
CA LEU A 285 17.36 26.13 -18.11
C LEU A 285 16.13 25.45 -17.56
N VAL A 286 16.27 24.19 -17.21
CA VAL A 286 15.22 23.37 -16.61
C VAL A 286 15.52 23.19 -15.12
N PRO A 287 14.66 23.71 -14.23
CA PRO A 287 14.84 23.56 -12.81
C PRO A 287 14.63 22.08 -12.41
N LEU A 288 15.50 21.61 -11.52
CA LEU A 288 15.51 20.26 -11.02
C LEU A 288 15.64 20.32 -9.49
N THR A 289 14.75 19.64 -8.79
CA THR A 289 14.83 19.48 -7.35
C THR A 289 15.26 18.05 -7.02
N VAL A 290 16.36 17.92 -6.30
CA VAL A 290 16.86 16.63 -5.80
C VAL A 290 16.53 16.53 -4.32
N ASN A 291 15.87 15.45 -3.94
CA ASN A 291 15.56 15.10 -2.56
C ASN A 291 16.44 13.93 -2.16
N SER A 292 17.22 14.08 -1.11
CA SER A 292 18.06 13.02 -0.53
C SER A 292 17.56 12.63 0.83
N VAL A 293 17.53 11.33 1.09
CA VAL A 293 17.28 10.72 2.39
C VAL A 293 18.51 9.91 2.74
N ASN A 294 19.25 10.31 3.77
CA ASN A 294 20.47 9.66 4.24
C ASN A 294 21.62 9.55 3.21
N GLY A 295 21.43 9.96 1.98
CA GLY A 295 22.46 9.96 0.94
C GLY A 295 23.30 11.22 1.01
N ARG A 296 24.62 11.08 1.19
CA ARG A 296 25.55 12.22 1.32
C ARG A 296 25.94 12.82 0.00
N SER A 297 26.04 12.01 -1.05
CA SER A 297 26.40 12.45 -2.40
C SER A 297 25.40 11.92 -3.40
N VAL A 298 24.78 12.84 -4.17
CA VAL A 298 23.85 12.49 -5.26
C VAL A 298 24.45 12.96 -6.57
N LYS A 299 24.75 12.00 -7.44
CA LYS A 299 25.29 12.27 -8.78
C LYS A 299 24.20 12.08 -9.81
N LEU A 300 24.03 13.09 -10.68
CA LEU A 300 23.15 13.08 -11.84
C LEU A 300 24.01 13.03 -13.11
N GLU A 301 23.71 12.13 -14.01
CA GLU A 301 24.38 11.99 -15.31
C GLU A 301 23.34 12.06 -16.41
N MET A 302 23.57 12.93 -17.41
CA MET A 302 22.71 13.09 -18.58
C MET A 302 23.33 12.41 -19.80
N PHE A 303 22.50 11.65 -20.51
CA PHE A 303 22.89 10.94 -21.72
C PHE A 303 21.99 11.35 -22.90
N ASP A 304 22.58 11.63 -24.05
CA ASP A 304 21.82 11.76 -25.29
C ASP A 304 21.65 10.36 -25.92
N VAL A 305 20.40 9.94 -26.03
CA VAL A 305 20.01 8.64 -26.61
C VAL A 305 19.18 8.78 -27.89
N THR A 306 19.11 9.98 -28.45
CA THR A 306 18.30 10.33 -29.64
C THR A 306 18.57 9.40 -30.81
N ALA A 307 19.85 9.12 -31.11
CA ALA A 307 20.25 8.27 -32.22
C ALA A 307 20.09 6.75 -31.94
N ARG A 308 19.91 6.36 -30.68
CA ARG A 308 19.96 4.95 -30.24
C ARG A 308 18.59 4.33 -30.00
N GLY A 309 17.66 5.08 -29.43
CA GLY A 309 16.40 4.56 -28.92
C GLY A 309 15.19 4.77 -29.81
N GLY A 310 15.34 5.61 -30.82
CA GLY A 310 14.15 6.11 -31.49
C GLY A 310 13.29 6.96 -30.56
N ILE A 311 12.26 7.58 -31.07
CA ILE A 311 11.36 8.49 -30.35
C ILE A 311 10.44 7.80 -29.32
N GLU A 312 10.43 6.48 -29.28
CA GLU A 312 9.45 5.68 -28.53
C GLU A 312 10.07 4.89 -27.36
N ALA A 313 11.34 5.14 -27.03
CA ALA A 313 11.97 4.47 -25.91
C ALA A 313 11.29 4.85 -24.58
N ASP A 314 10.98 3.84 -23.81
CA ASP A 314 10.44 3.94 -22.46
C ASP A 314 11.49 3.61 -21.39
N ASP A 315 11.11 3.68 -20.12
CA ASP A 315 11.98 3.36 -19.00
C ASP A 315 12.48 1.91 -19.04
N ASN A 316 11.71 0.97 -19.62
CA ASN A 316 12.13 -0.44 -19.74
C ASN A 316 13.23 -0.61 -20.79
N TRP A 317 13.09 0.07 -21.91
CA TRP A 317 14.13 0.08 -22.94
C TRP A 317 15.46 0.64 -22.39
N VAL A 318 15.39 1.72 -21.62
CA VAL A 318 16.57 2.38 -21.03
C VAL A 318 17.32 1.47 -20.08
N ARG A 319 16.62 0.66 -19.29
CA ARG A 319 17.24 -0.27 -18.31
C ARG A 319 18.14 -1.31 -18.96
N GLY A 320 17.81 -1.74 -20.17
CA GLY A 320 18.58 -2.73 -20.94
C GLY A 320 19.60 -2.15 -21.93
N THR A 321 19.69 -0.82 -22.04
CA THR A 321 20.45 -0.16 -23.11
C THR A 321 21.77 0.41 -22.58
N ASN A 322 22.83 0.26 -23.38
CA ASN A 322 24.08 0.98 -23.14
C ASN A 322 23.89 2.47 -23.47
N LEU A 323 23.85 3.33 -22.45
CA LEU A 323 23.62 4.76 -22.60
C LEU A 323 24.81 5.52 -23.24
N GLY A 324 26.00 4.92 -23.25
CA GLY A 324 27.22 5.54 -23.77
C GLY A 324 27.87 6.47 -22.75
N LYS A 325 28.47 7.57 -23.23
CA LYS A 325 29.12 8.57 -22.38
C LYS A 325 28.12 9.63 -21.95
N ALA A 326 28.15 10.00 -20.67
CA ALA A 326 27.39 11.13 -20.17
C ALA A 326 27.85 12.42 -20.83
N ILE A 327 26.91 13.25 -21.28
CA ILE A 327 27.17 14.58 -21.86
C ILE A 327 27.25 15.68 -20.81
N GLU A 328 26.60 15.48 -19.67
CA GLU A 328 26.67 16.36 -18.50
C GLU A 328 26.66 15.52 -17.24
N THR A 329 27.35 15.99 -16.20
CA THR A 329 27.36 15.37 -14.86
C THR A 329 27.30 16.46 -13.81
N LYS A 330 26.39 16.28 -12.84
CA LYS A 330 26.27 17.14 -11.66
C LYS A 330 26.32 16.30 -10.40
N THR A 331 27.05 16.78 -9.39
CA THR A 331 27.09 16.16 -8.07
C THR A 331 26.59 17.16 -7.02
N LEU A 332 25.70 16.70 -6.16
CA LEU A 332 25.14 17.46 -5.06
C LEU A 332 25.56 16.79 -3.76
N GLU A 333 26.20 17.55 -2.88
CA GLU A 333 26.67 17.05 -1.59
C GLU A 333 25.74 17.49 -0.45
N PHE A 334 25.47 16.57 0.49
CA PHE A 334 24.62 16.78 1.64
C PHE A 334 25.43 16.41 2.90
N ASP A 335 26.14 17.38 3.46
CA ASP A 335 26.93 17.18 4.70
C ASP A 335 26.02 17.27 5.92
N ARG A 336 25.43 16.15 6.30
CA ARG A 336 24.51 16.02 7.44
C ARG A 336 24.73 14.72 8.19
N GLU A 337 24.41 14.73 9.48
CA GLU A 337 24.40 13.53 10.32
C GLU A 337 23.13 12.70 10.07
N LEU A 338 23.28 11.37 10.15
CA LEU A 338 22.16 10.43 10.03
C LEU A 338 21.29 10.45 11.29
N PRO A 339 19.97 10.25 11.15
CA PRO A 339 19.22 10.19 9.89
C PRO A 339 18.81 11.59 9.45
N PHE A 340 18.75 11.83 8.14
CA PHE A 340 18.35 13.14 7.60
C PHE A 340 17.52 13.03 6.33
N SER A 341 16.77 14.10 6.04
CA SER A 341 16.22 14.40 4.72
C SER A 341 16.67 15.79 4.30
N ALA A 342 17.06 15.96 3.05
CA ALA A 342 17.52 17.22 2.50
C ALA A 342 17.05 17.37 1.06
N SER A 343 16.90 18.63 0.62
CA SER A 343 16.58 18.96 -0.77
C SER A 343 17.56 20.01 -1.28
N ALA A 344 17.96 19.86 -2.51
CA ALA A 344 18.78 20.84 -3.22
C ALA A 344 18.17 21.12 -4.60
N LYS A 345 18.27 22.37 -5.06
CA LYS A 345 17.83 22.77 -6.39
C LYS A 345 19.06 22.94 -7.29
N THR A 346 18.93 22.49 -8.52
CA THR A 346 19.91 22.69 -9.57
C THR A 346 19.17 22.90 -10.90
N GLU A 347 19.89 23.20 -11.94
CA GLU A 347 19.34 23.41 -13.28
C GLU A 347 20.17 22.64 -14.30
N ILE A 348 19.52 22.14 -15.32
CA ILE A 348 20.18 21.47 -16.46
C ILE A 348 19.66 22.04 -17.76
N THR A 349 20.46 21.89 -18.84
CA THR A 349 20.09 22.36 -20.17
C THR A 349 20.22 21.20 -21.16
N PHE A 350 19.25 21.08 -22.06
CA PHE A 350 19.24 20.07 -23.12
C PHE A 350 19.69 20.71 -24.44
N PRO A 351 20.77 20.23 -25.08
CA PRO A 351 21.43 20.93 -26.18
C PRO A 351 20.71 20.84 -27.53
N GLY A 352 19.55 20.26 -27.62
CA GLY A 352 18.76 20.15 -28.85
C GLY A 352 17.54 19.26 -28.70
N TYR A 353 16.72 19.23 -29.76
CA TYR A 353 15.59 18.31 -29.82
C TYR A 353 16.06 16.85 -29.78
N GLY A 354 15.37 16.03 -29.02
CA GLY A 354 15.70 14.63 -28.93
C GLY A 354 15.22 13.95 -27.65
N MET A 355 15.83 12.81 -27.38
CA MET A 355 15.56 12.03 -26.22
C MET A 355 16.80 11.90 -25.34
N TYR A 356 16.62 12.19 -24.07
CA TYR A 356 17.69 12.17 -23.09
C TYR A 356 17.31 11.24 -21.94
N VAL A 357 18.33 10.75 -21.26
CA VAL A 357 18.18 9.95 -20.03
C VAL A 357 18.93 10.65 -18.92
N ILE A 358 18.25 10.89 -17.82
CA ILE A 358 18.90 11.28 -16.56
C ILE A 358 19.03 10.03 -15.69
N ARG A 359 20.27 9.71 -15.33
CA ARG A 359 20.60 8.64 -14.39
C ARG A 359 21.09 9.24 -13.08
N MET A 360 20.56 8.74 -11.97
CA MET A 360 20.96 9.18 -10.65
C MET A 360 21.68 8.03 -9.90
N SER A 361 22.71 8.38 -9.14
CA SER A 361 23.34 7.48 -8.16
C SER A 361 23.47 8.18 -6.82
N VAL A 362 23.43 7.40 -5.74
CA VAL A 362 23.51 7.87 -4.36
C VAL A 362 24.70 7.18 -3.69
N ASP A 363 25.60 7.97 -3.10
CA ASP A 363 26.84 7.49 -2.46
C ASP A 363 27.62 6.49 -3.35
N GLY A 364 27.68 6.79 -4.64
CA GLY A 364 28.36 5.96 -5.64
C GLY A 364 27.62 4.69 -6.06
N LYS A 365 26.43 4.41 -5.49
CA LYS A 365 25.61 3.26 -5.84
C LYS A 365 24.49 3.68 -6.81
N TYR A 366 24.38 2.93 -7.87
CA TYR A 366 23.32 3.09 -8.87
C TYR A 366 22.16 2.16 -8.55
N ASP A 367 20.94 2.70 -8.61
CA ASP A 367 19.70 1.92 -8.56
C ASP A 367 19.01 1.98 -9.92
N SER A 368 18.55 0.83 -10.43
CA SER A 368 17.83 0.72 -11.70
C SER A 368 16.52 1.51 -11.75
N GLY A 369 15.97 1.89 -10.59
CA GLY A 369 14.80 2.78 -10.45
C GLY A 369 15.12 4.26 -10.64
N SER A 370 16.40 4.64 -10.67
CA SER A 370 16.87 6.03 -10.69
C SER A 370 17.11 6.58 -12.11
N LEU A 371 16.40 6.06 -13.10
CA LEU A 371 16.45 6.51 -14.50
C LEU A 371 15.19 7.28 -14.84
N ARG A 372 15.33 8.37 -15.58
CA ARG A 372 14.20 9.08 -16.17
C ARG A 372 14.47 9.42 -17.64
N VAL A 373 13.52 9.06 -18.50
CA VAL A 373 13.50 9.50 -19.89
C VAL A 373 12.93 10.92 -19.97
N VAL A 374 13.63 11.81 -20.63
CA VAL A 374 13.23 13.19 -20.86
C VAL A 374 13.15 13.44 -22.36
N ARG A 375 12.05 13.99 -22.82
CA ARG A 375 11.82 14.35 -24.21
C ARG A 375 12.04 15.84 -24.36
N CYS A 376 13.04 16.21 -25.18
CA CYS A 376 13.28 17.59 -25.52
C CYS A 376 12.56 17.90 -26.84
N SER A 377 11.41 18.57 -26.74
CA SER A 377 10.52 18.86 -27.86
C SER A 377 9.62 20.04 -27.53
N ASP A 378 9.36 20.89 -28.51
CA ASP A 378 8.36 21.96 -28.44
C ASP A 378 6.99 21.53 -29.00
N LEU A 379 6.86 20.28 -29.41
CA LEU A 379 5.59 19.73 -29.90
C LEU A 379 4.76 19.10 -28.78
N SER A 380 3.48 19.34 -28.77
CA SER A 380 2.50 18.62 -27.93
C SER A 380 1.51 17.91 -28.85
N LEU A 381 1.24 16.64 -28.56
CA LEU A 381 0.36 15.77 -29.35
C LEU A 381 -0.76 15.25 -28.46
N SER A 382 -1.98 15.43 -28.90
CA SER A 382 -3.18 14.83 -28.29
C SER A 382 -4.03 14.11 -29.33
N THR A 383 -4.92 13.26 -28.87
CA THR A 383 -5.86 12.54 -29.72
C THR A 383 -7.29 12.79 -29.26
N LEU A 384 -8.19 12.90 -30.19
CA LEU A 384 -9.63 12.93 -29.94
C LEU A 384 -10.29 11.81 -30.75
N THR A 385 -11.05 10.96 -30.06
CA THR A 385 -11.85 9.92 -30.72
C THR A 385 -13.32 10.21 -30.45
N VAL A 386 -14.10 10.41 -31.51
CA VAL A 386 -15.52 10.67 -31.44
C VAL A 386 -16.25 9.75 -32.43
N GLY A 387 -17.04 8.82 -31.90
CA GLY A 387 -17.65 7.78 -32.70
C GLY A 387 -16.59 6.94 -33.41
N GLU A 388 -16.72 6.80 -34.75
CA GLU A 388 -15.76 6.05 -35.57
C GLU A 388 -14.57 6.91 -36.06
N SER A 389 -14.53 8.17 -35.70
CA SER A 389 -13.53 9.11 -36.16
C SER A 389 -12.48 9.37 -35.08
N SER A 390 -11.22 9.27 -35.43
CA SER A 390 -10.09 9.67 -34.59
C SER A 390 -9.30 10.76 -35.28
N SER A 391 -8.85 11.75 -34.52
CA SER A 391 -7.92 12.77 -35.01
C SER A 391 -6.74 12.95 -34.07
N ALA A 392 -5.58 13.33 -34.63
CA ALA A 392 -4.45 13.82 -33.91
C ALA A 392 -4.43 15.36 -33.97
N TRP A 393 -4.11 15.96 -32.85
CA TRP A 393 -4.01 17.41 -32.73
C TRP A 393 -2.62 17.78 -32.19
N VAL A 394 -1.93 18.64 -32.95
CA VAL A 394 -0.54 19.07 -32.65
C VAL A 394 -0.52 20.56 -32.39
N VAL A 395 0.03 20.92 -31.25
CA VAL A 395 0.23 22.32 -30.87
C VAL A 395 1.66 22.52 -30.41
N ASP A 396 2.14 23.76 -30.48
CA ASP A 396 3.35 24.18 -29.80
C ASP A 396 3.14 24.08 -28.28
N ALA A 397 4.00 23.36 -27.59
CA ALA A 397 3.86 23.03 -26.17
C ALA A 397 3.94 24.25 -25.24
N ILE A 398 4.52 25.37 -25.70
CA ILE A 398 4.69 26.58 -24.91
C ILE A 398 3.53 27.55 -25.16
N SER A 399 3.22 27.81 -26.40
CA SER A 399 2.24 28.84 -26.79
C SER A 399 0.82 28.31 -26.98
N GLY A 400 0.67 26.99 -27.09
CA GLY A 400 -0.60 26.33 -27.40
C GLY A 400 -1.08 26.57 -28.85
N LYS A 401 -0.29 27.22 -29.69
CA LYS A 401 -0.69 27.51 -31.07
C LYS A 401 -0.65 26.25 -31.93
N PRO A 402 -1.61 26.09 -32.87
CA PRO A 402 -1.61 24.98 -33.82
C PRO A 402 -0.31 24.89 -34.62
N VAL A 403 0.17 23.67 -34.82
CA VAL A 403 1.37 23.43 -35.67
C VAL A 403 0.91 22.81 -36.98
N LYS A 404 0.92 23.63 -38.03
CA LYS A 404 0.64 23.22 -39.41
C LYS A 404 1.79 22.40 -39.98
N ASP A 405 1.48 21.48 -40.92
CA ASP A 405 2.43 20.63 -41.64
C ASP A 405 3.31 19.76 -40.72
N ALA A 406 2.88 19.43 -39.51
CA ALA A 406 3.54 18.43 -38.69
C ALA A 406 3.21 17.03 -39.22
N GLU A 407 4.22 16.18 -39.33
CA GLU A 407 4.09 14.84 -39.87
C GLU A 407 3.65 13.86 -38.76
N ILE A 408 2.54 13.19 -38.97
CA ILE A 408 1.98 12.21 -38.02
C ILE A 408 2.36 10.81 -38.47
N TYR A 409 2.78 10.00 -37.50
CA TYR A 409 3.09 8.60 -37.70
C TYR A 409 2.29 7.79 -36.67
N PHE A 410 1.67 6.69 -37.13
CA PHE A 410 0.92 5.79 -36.26
C PHE A 410 1.53 4.40 -36.30
N ARG A 411 1.84 3.83 -35.15
CA ARG A 411 2.33 2.47 -35.04
C ARG A 411 1.32 1.58 -34.33
N PRO A 412 0.70 0.64 -35.03
CA PRO A 412 -0.16 -0.37 -34.45
C PRO A 412 0.58 -1.21 -33.38
N TRP A 413 -0.11 -1.54 -32.32
CA TRP A 413 0.46 -2.36 -31.26
C TRP A 413 0.85 -3.76 -31.72
N SER A 414 0.11 -4.31 -32.68
CA SER A 414 0.39 -5.57 -33.34
C SER A 414 1.72 -5.56 -34.12
N ARG A 415 2.22 -4.37 -34.50
CA ARG A 415 3.43 -4.14 -35.30
C ARG A 415 4.48 -3.32 -34.56
N ARG A 416 4.53 -3.42 -33.24
CA ARG A 416 5.42 -2.59 -32.39
C ARG A 416 6.90 -2.66 -32.74
N ASN A 417 7.35 -3.72 -33.43
CA ASN A 417 8.75 -3.91 -33.87
C ASN A 417 9.01 -3.40 -35.29
N GLN A 418 8.04 -2.76 -35.94
CA GLN A 418 8.19 -2.18 -37.28
C GLN A 418 8.21 -0.65 -37.21
N ALA A 419 8.70 -0.01 -38.26
CA ALA A 419 8.61 1.45 -38.39
C ALA A 419 7.15 1.89 -38.42
N ALA A 420 6.85 3.01 -37.76
CA ALA A 420 5.52 3.59 -37.76
C ALA A 420 5.18 4.12 -39.16
N PRO A 421 4.05 3.70 -39.79
CA PRO A 421 3.59 4.25 -41.05
C PRO A 421 3.30 5.76 -40.95
N PHE A 422 3.53 6.46 -42.04
CA PHE A 422 3.18 7.87 -42.20
C PHE A 422 1.68 8.01 -42.48
N GLU A 423 0.98 8.78 -41.63
CA GLU A 423 -0.47 8.99 -41.71
C GLU A 423 -0.85 10.31 -42.41
N GLY A 424 0.09 11.22 -42.58
CA GLY A 424 -0.11 12.51 -43.22
C GLY A 424 0.38 13.70 -42.41
N LYS A 425 0.01 14.90 -42.84
CA LYS A 425 0.41 16.17 -42.20
C LYS A 425 -0.83 16.84 -41.56
N THR A 426 -0.58 17.59 -40.50
CA THR A 426 -1.58 18.45 -39.88
C THR A 426 -1.95 19.63 -40.78
N ASP A 427 -3.17 20.09 -40.70
CA ASP A 427 -3.71 21.26 -41.35
C ASP A 427 -3.36 22.57 -40.64
N ALA A 428 -4.03 23.69 -41.02
CA ALA A 428 -3.81 24.99 -40.41
C ALA A 428 -4.21 25.09 -38.94
N ASP A 429 -5.15 24.23 -38.52
CA ASP A 429 -5.66 24.14 -37.13
C ASP A 429 -4.87 23.10 -36.31
N GLY A 430 -3.79 22.56 -36.90
CA GLY A 430 -2.95 21.55 -36.25
C GLY A 430 -3.59 20.17 -36.19
N GLU A 431 -4.66 19.92 -36.92
CA GLU A 431 -5.42 18.68 -36.89
C GLU A 431 -5.07 17.74 -38.05
N LYS A 432 -5.10 16.44 -37.77
CA LYS A 432 -5.01 15.38 -38.75
C LYS A 432 -6.03 14.28 -38.44
N ALA A 433 -7.00 14.08 -39.33
CA ALA A 433 -7.86 12.93 -39.25
C ALA A 433 -7.11 11.63 -39.49
N LEU A 434 -7.38 10.62 -38.66
CA LEU A 434 -6.70 9.33 -38.62
C LEU A 434 -7.67 8.20 -39.00
N ALA A 435 -7.20 7.31 -39.89
CA ALA A 435 -7.96 6.10 -40.27
C ALA A 435 -7.47 4.89 -39.42
N ILE A 436 -7.62 4.96 -38.11
CA ILE A 436 -7.13 3.94 -37.17
C ILE A 436 -8.12 2.77 -37.11
N LYS A 437 -7.60 1.56 -37.34
CA LYS A 437 -8.38 0.30 -37.27
C LYS A 437 -7.98 -0.60 -36.10
N GLU A 438 -6.95 -0.24 -35.36
CA GLU A 438 -6.43 -0.98 -34.21
C GLU A 438 -5.78 -0.04 -33.21
N TYR A 439 -5.55 -0.53 -32.00
CA TYR A 439 -4.86 0.21 -30.96
C TYR A 439 -3.38 0.39 -31.31
N GLY A 440 -2.82 1.58 -31.08
CA GLY A 440 -1.42 1.87 -31.37
C GLY A 440 -0.92 3.18 -30.80
N LEU A 441 0.32 3.50 -31.08
CA LEU A 441 1.04 4.69 -30.62
C LEU A 441 1.21 5.71 -31.74
N LEU A 442 1.02 6.98 -31.40
CA LEU A 442 1.25 8.11 -32.28
C LEU A 442 2.60 8.79 -31.98
N SER A 443 3.24 9.25 -33.02
CA SER A 443 4.36 10.16 -32.96
C SER A 443 4.23 11.28 -33.98
N VAL A 444 4.86 12.41 -33.72
CA VAL A 444 4.83 13.59 -34.56
C VAL A 444 6.24 14.10 -34.84
N THR A 445 6.44 14.64 -36.03
CA THR A 445 7.73 15.26 -36.44
C THR A 445 7.46 16.61 -37.12
N LYS A 446 8.26 17.63 -36.78
CA LYS A 446 8.29 18.91 -37.47
C LYS A 446 9.74 19.38 -37.58
N GLY A 447 10.30 19.30 -38.81
CA GLY A 447 11.72 19.57 -38.99
C GLY A 447 12.61 18.57 -38.24
N SER A 448 13.48 19.09 -37.38
CA SER A 448 14.34 18.28 -36.49
C SER A 448 13.65 17.86 -35.20
N ASP A 449 12.51 18.47 -34.85
CA ASP A 449 11.75 18.13 -33.65
C ASP A 449 10.92 16.86 -33.86
N ARG A 450 11.13 15.89 -32.99
CA ARG A 450 10.42 14.60 -33.00
C ARG A 450 9.87 14.30 -31.61
N TYR A 451 8.57 14.03 -31.54
CA TYR A 451 7.89 13.80 -30.28
C TYR A 451 6.99 12.56 -30.31
N ALA A 452 7.21 11.66 -29.37
CA ALA A 452 6.38 10.49 -29.15
C ALA A 452 6.02 10.38 -27.66
N PRO A 453 4.91 10.98 -27.24
CA PRO A 453 4.52 11.09 -25.83
C PRO A 453 3.99 9.79 -25.23
N GLY A 454 3.90 8.70 -26.01
CA GLY A 454 3.18 7.50 -25.59
C GLY A 454 1.66 7.66 -25.67
N VAL A 455 1.17 8.68 -26.38
CA VAL A 455 -0.27 8.86 -26.63
C VAL A 455 -0.74 7.71 -27.48
N SER A 456 -1.70 6.98 -26.94
CA SER A 456 -2.37 5.90 -27.64
C SER A 456 -3.58 6.42 -28.39
N ALA A 457 -3.76 5.95 -29.62
CA ALA A 457 -5.00 6.07 -30.32
C ALA A 457 -5.65 4.68 -30.37
N SER A 458 -6.94 4.64 -30.11
CA SER A 458 -7.73 3.41 -30.15
C SER A 458 -8.80 3.51 -31.24
N THR A 459 -9.17 2.36 -31.80
CA THR A 459 -10.48 2.28 -32.47
C THR A 459 -11.56 2.63 -31.46
N PRO A 460 -12.61 3.30 -31.91
CA PRO A 460 -13.81 3.41 -31.10
C PRO A 460 -14.22 2.00 -30.66
N TYR A 461 -14.56 1.86 -29.41
CA TYR A 461 -15.16 0.62 -28.95
C TYR A 461 -16.43 0.43 -29.72
N GLU A 462 -16.54 -0.62 -30.52
CA GLU A 462 -17.80 -1.06 -31.08
C GLU A 462 -18.73 -1.41 -29.93
N THR A 463 -19.45 -0.41 -29.42
CA THR A 463 -20.65 -0.70 -28.66
C THR A 463 -21.56 -1.33 -29.68
N GLY A 464 -21.82 -2.65 -29.55
CA GLY A 464 -22.66 -3.41 -30.46
C GLY A 464 -23.89 -2.61 -30.89
N ASP A 465 -24.54 -2.95 -32.00
CA ASP A 465 -25.62 -2.26 -32.70
C ASP A 465 -26.80 -1.71 -31.86
N GLY A 466 -26.67 -1.72 -30.53
CA GLY A 466 -27.63 -1.22 -29.58
C GLY A 466 -27.56 0.30 -29.43
N LYS A 467 -28.65 0.99 -29.74
CA LYS A 467 -28.87 2.36 -29.28
C LYS A 467 -28.96 2.36 -27.75
N HIS A 468 -27.92 2.84 -27.08
CA HIS A 468 -27.93 3.00 -25.63
C HIS A 468 -28.53 4.36 -25.26
N LEU A 469 -29.52 4.36 -24.36
CA LEU A 469 -30.01 5.57 -23.74
C LEU A 469 -29.03 5.95 -22.62
N ASN A 470 -28.40 7.09 -22.73
CA ASN A 470 -27.54 7.68 -21.72
C ASN A 470 -28.29 8.84 -21.08
N ILE A 471 -28.10 8.97 -19.78
CA ILE A 471 -28.68 10.06 -19.00
C ILE A 471 -27.52 10.69 -18.23
N GLU A 472 -27.31 11.98 -18.44
CA GLU A 472 -26.36 12.80 -17.66
C GLU A 472 -27.15 13.74 -16.78
N LEU A 473 -26.89 13.69 -15.47
CA LEU A 473 -27.51 14.53 -14.46
C LEU A 473 -26.49 15.57 -13.98
N PHE A 474 -26.87 16.82 -14.04
CA PHE A 474 -26.08 17.95 -13.54
C PHE A 474 -26.85 18.59 -12.39
N THR A 475 -26.19 18.81 -11.26
CA THR A 475 -26.74 19.53 -10.12
C THR A 475 -26.11 20.92 -10.02
N SER A 476 -26.87 21.92 -9.51
CA SER A 476 -26.36 23.28 -9.35
C SER A 476 -25.20 23.40 -8.37
N LEU A 477 -25.09 22.46 -7.40
CA LEU A 477 -24.00 22.38 -6.45
C LEU A 477 -23.41 20.98 -6.43
N GLY A 478 -22.13 20.83 -6.06
CA GLY A 478 -21.45 19.54 -5.89
C GLY A 478 -21.73 18.86 -4.54
N LEU A 479 -22.32 19.59 -3.57
CA LEU A 479 -22.64 19.13 -2.21
C LEU A 479 -23.87 19.86 -1.70
N TYR A 480 -24.79 19.12 -1.06
CA TYR A 480 -26.01 19.64 -0.45
C TYR A 480 -26.08 19.21 1.02
N ARG A 481 -26.72 20.03 1.84
CA ARG A 481 -27.04 19.67 3.23
C ARG A 481 -28.42 19.01 3.28
N PRO A 482 -28.69 18.16 4.28
CA PRO A 482 -30.05 17.65 4.48
C PRO A 482 -31.06 18.80 4.63
N GLY A 483 -32.09 18.81 3.75
CA GLY A 483 -33.09 19.86 3.69
C GLY A 483 -32.86 20.95 2.63
N ASP A 484 -31.71 20.96 1.96
CA ASP A 484 -31.48 21.88 0.83
C ASP A 484 -32.34 21.47 -0.39
N GLU A 485 -32.80 22.49 -1.11
CA GLU A 485 -33.46 22.27 -2.40
C GLU A 485 -32.42 21.99 -3.49
N VAL A 486 -32.61 20.90 -4.24
CA VAL A 486 -31.68 20.46 -5.29
C VAL A 486 -32.21 20.87 -6.64
N GLU A 487 -31.59 21.85 -7.27
CA GLU A 487 -31.78 22.15 -8.67
C GLU A 487 -30.94 21.23 -9.56
N PHE A 488 -31.54 20.60 -10.54
CA PHE A 488 -30.81 19.74 -11.46
C PHE A 488 -31.26 19.93 -12.92
N ALA A 489 -30.32 19.69 -13.81
CA ALA A 489 -30.58 19.56 -15.23
C ALA A 489 -30.27 18.13 -15.70
N LEU A 490 -31.12 17.57 -16.54
CA LEU A 490 -30.98 16.22 -17.07
C LEU A 490 -30.87 16.27 -18.56
N VAL A 491 -29.84 15.67 -19.14
CA VAL A 491 -29.70 15.49 -20.58
C VAL A 491 -29.81 14.01 -20.91
N ALA A 492 -30.85 13.63 -21.58
CA ALA A 492 -31.01 12.27 -22.09
C ALA A 492 -30.69 12.23 -23.59
N TYR A 493 -29.80 11.31 -23.96
CA TYR A 493 -29.45 11.13 -25.37
C TYR A 493 -29.27 9.64 -25.69
N THR A 494 -29.61 9.29 -26.92
CA THR A 494 -29.26 7.97 -27.45
C THR A 494 -27.90 8.06 -28.14
N SER A 495 -27.00 7.17 -27.78
CA SER A 495 -25.72 7.02 -28.48
C SER A 495 -25.73 5.73 -29.30
N SER A 496 -25.28 5.83 -30.53
CA SER A 496 -24.82 4.71 -31.35
C SER A 496 -23.35 4.96 -31.70
N ALA A 497 -22.66 4.00 -32.26
CA ALA A 497 -21.26 4.14 -32.68
C ALA A 497 -20.99 5.40 -33.53
N ALA A 498 -21.99 5.88 -34.29
CA ALA A 498 -21.85 6.98 -35.24
C ALA A 498 -22.47 8.31 -34.78
N ASN A 499 -23.42 8.34 -33.84
CA ASN A 499 -24.18 9.55 -33.51
C ASN A 499 -24.67 9.60 -32.05
N ARG A 500 -24.68 10.81 -31.49
CA ARG A 500 -25.42 11.16 -30.27
C ARG A 500 -26.62 12.01 -30.63
N VAL A 501 -27.82 11.55 -30.31
CA VAL A 501 -29.05 12.26 -30.59
C VAL A 501 -29.81 12.50 -29.29
N ILE A 502 -30.17 13.75 -29.02
CA ILE A 502 -30.97 14.10 -27.85
C ILE A 502 -32.31 13.35 -27.90
N ALA A 503 -32.63 12.67 -26.82
CA ALA A 503 -33.88 11.92 -26.69
C ALA A 503 -35.05 12.85 -26.29
N ALA A 504 -35.51 13.70 -27.22
CA ALA A 504 -36.59 14.64 -26.97
C ALA A 504 -37.93 13.92 -26.73
N GLY A 505 -38.74 14.44 -25.79
CA GLY A 505 -40.11 13.98 -25.56
C GLY A 505 -40.24 12.67 -24.77
N ARG A 506 -39.15 12.11 -24.18
CA ARG A 506 -39.23 10.94 -23.30
C ARG A 506 -39.49 11.34 -21.85
N ARG A 507 -40.40 10.62 -21.21
CA ARG A 507 -40.60 10.75 -19.75
C ARG A 507 -39.49 9.99 -19.02
N VAL A 508 -38.92 10.66 -18.05
CA VAL A 508 -37.97 10.07 -17.11
C VAL A 508 -38.72 9.91 -15.77
N GLY A 509 -38.88 8.69 -15.33
CA GLY A 509 -39.56 8.35 -14.07
C GLY A 509 -38.58 7.88 -13.03
#